data_9b5c291131bcfe5761834fc261593e4d
#
_entry.id   9b5c291131bcfe5761834fc261593e4d
#
_cell.length_a   1.000
_cell.length_b   1.000
_cell.length_c   1.000
_cell.angle_alpha   90.00
_cell.angle_beta   90.00
_cell.angle_gamma   90.00
#
_symmetry.space_group_name_H-M   'P 1'
#
loop_
_entity.id
_entity.type
_entity.pdbx_description
1 polymer ?
#
loop_
_entity_poly.entity_id
_entity_poly.type
_entity_poly.pdbx_seq_one_letter_code
_entity_poly.pdbx_strand_id
1 'polypeptide(L)' 'MSFRVVRSAEASWRGAVPDGSGRIALGSGAFEGPYSLRSRVDEGMRATNPEELVGAAEAACFTMSLANLLGDASVAGD' A
#
# COMPACT_ATOMS: atom_id res chain seq x y z
N MET A 1 14.79 2.59 27.46
CA MET A 1 15.22 2.66 26.06
C MET A 1 14.09 3.07 25.17
N SER A 2 14.35 3.91 24.22
CA SER A 2 13.34 4.29 23.25
C SER A 2 13.95 4.29 21.85
N PHE A 3 13.09 4.08 20.88
CA PHE A 3 13.49 4.19 19.49
C PHE A 3 12.34 4.78 18.69
N ARG A 4 12.67 5.22 17.50
CA ARG A 4 11.72 5.91 16.68
C ARG A 4 11.83 5.39 15.25
N VAL A 5 10.68 5.10 14.66
CA VAL A 5 10.61 4.68 13.26
C VAL A 5 9.78 5.70 12.50
N VAL A 6 10.33 6.20 11.39
CA VAL A 6 9.67 7.20 10.57
C VAL A 6 9.51 6.63 9.17
N ARG A 7 8.29 6.72 8.66
CA ARG A 7 7.97 6.29 7.30
C ARG A 7 7.17 7.40 6.64
N SER A 8 7.25 7.47 5.32
CA SER A 8 6.60 8.54 4.59
C SER A 8 6.09 8.05 3.23
N ALA A 9 5.15 8.80 2.69
CA ALA A 9 4.65 8.59 1.35
C ALA A 9 4.15 9.91 0.83
N GLU A 10 4.07 10.04 -0.49
CA GLU A 10 3.57 11.24 -1.14
C GLU A 10 2.51 10.87 -2.15
N ALA A 11 1.55 11.77 -2.34
CA ALA A 11 0.57 11.62 -3.39
C ALA A 11 0.33 12.97 -4.03
N SER A 12 0.12 12.96 -5.33
CA SER A 12 -0.21 14.17 -6.06
C SER A 12 -1.44 13.92 -6.92
N TRP A 13 -2.10 14.99 -7.33
CA TRP A 13 -3.30 14.89 -8.13
C TRP A 13 -3.35 16.02 -9.14
N ARG A 14 -3.85 15.73 -10.34
CA ARG A 14 -4.02 16.73 -11.38
C ARG A 14 -5.40 16.55 -12.01
N GLY A 15 -6.14 17.65 -12.10
CA GLY A 15 -7.45 17.66 -12.74
C GLY A 15 -8.58 17.42 -11.76
N ALA A 16 -9.80 17.40 -12.28
CA ALA A 16 -10.98 17.10 -11.47
C ALA A 16 -11.03 15.59 -11.22
N VAL A 17 -11.70 15.22 -10.12
CA VAL A 17 -11.72 13.82 -9.72
C VAL A 17 -12.23 12.87 -10.81
N PRO A 18 -13.34 13.18 -11.52
CA PRO A 18 -13.87 12.19 -12.45
C PRO A 18 -12.93 11.80 -13.58
N ASP A 19 -12.10 12.72 -14.05
CA ASP A 19 -11.25 12.43 -15.19
C ASP A 19 -9.79 12.85 -14.98
N GLY A 20 -9.43 13.18 -13.75
CA GLY A 20 -8.06 13.50 -13.42
C GLY A 20 -7.25 12.26 -13.10
N SER A 21 -6.01 12.49 -12.70
CA SER A 21 -5.10 11.38 -12.35
C SER A 21 -4.10 11.84 -11.32
N GLY A 22 -3.57 10.87 -10.60
CA GLY A 22 -2.56 11.15 -9.60
C GLY A 22 -1.46 10.13 -9.60
N ARG A 23 -0.48 10.35 -8.73
CA ARG A 23 0.62 9.41 -8.52
C ARG A 23 0.84 9.24 -7.03
N ILE A 24 1.26 8.05 -6.67
CA ILE A 24 1.60 7.71 -5.29
C ILE A 24 3.05 7.25 -5.29
N ALA A 25 3.82 7.74 -4.31
CA ALA A 25 5.20 7.31 -4.16
C ALA A 25 5.45 6.97 -2.70
N LEU A 26 5.97 5.78 -2.46
CA LEU A 26 6.37 5.37 -1.12
C LEU A 26 7.75 5.92 -0.81
N GLY A 27 7.95 6.38 0.43
CA GLY A 27 9.21 7.02 0.81
C GLY A 27 10.42 6.12 0.66
N SER A 28 10.24 4.81 0.72
CA SER A 28 11.35 3.88 0.55
C SER A 28 11.77 3.71 -0.90
N GLY A 29 10.93 4.16 -1.85
CA GLY A 29 11.17 3.89 -3.26
C GLY A 29 10.69 2.53 -3.73
N ALA A 30 10.06 1.75 -2.85
CA ALA A 30 9.63 0.41 -3.22
C ALA A 30 8.50 0.41 -4.25
N PHE A 31 7.73 1.48 -4.30
CA PHE A 31 6.65 1.58 -5.28
C PHE A 31 6.39 3.03 -5.60
N GLU A 32 6.14 3.28 -6.88
CA GLU A 32 5.64 4.56 -7.36
C GLU A 32 4.74 4.26 -8.55
N GLY A 33 3.55 4.82 -8.57
CA GLY A 33 2.65 4.52 -9.66
C GLY A 33 1.44 5.42 -9.70
N PRO A 34 0.63 5.28 -10.76
CA PRO A 34 -0.55 6.11 -10.97
C PRO A 34 -1.76 5.58 -10.21
N TYR A 35 -2.71 6.48 -9.94
CA TYR A 35 -4.02 6.10 -9.45
C TYR A 35 -5.05 7.11 -9.94
N SER A 36 -6.33 6.72 -9.93
CA SER A 36 -7.39 7.56 -10.44
C SER A 36 -8.71 7.05 -9.85
N LEU A 37 -9.79 7.78 -10.12
CA LEU A 37 -11.11 7.27 -9.76
C LEU A 37 -11.39 5.97 -10.50
N ARG A 38 -10.99 5.90 -11.77
CA ARG A 38 -11.21 4.69 -12.54
C ARG A 38 -10.47 3.49 -11.96
N SER A 39 -9.21 3.68 -11.53
CA SER A 39 -8.46 2.56 -10.92
C SER A 39 -9.06 2.12 -9.61
N ARG A 40 -9.87 3.00 -8.98
CA ARG A 40 -10.51 2.68 -7.73
C ARG A 40 -11.75 1.80 -7.93
N VAL A 41 -12.43 1.94 -9.07
CA VAL A 41 -13.70 1.25 -9.30
C VAL A 41 -13.64 0.19 -10.38
N ASP A 42 -12.62 0.19 -11.22
CA ASP A 42 -12.50 -0.75 -12.36
C ASP A 42 -11.53 -1.85 -11.99
N GLU A 43 -12.06 -3.02 -11.64
CA GLU A 43 -11.25 -4.14 -11.17
C GLU A 43 -10.32 -4.70 -12.23
N GLY A 44 -10.61 -4.45 -13.51
CA GLY A 44 -9.75 -4.92 -14.58
C GLY A 44 -8.56 -4.03 -14.86
N MET A 45 -8.50 -2.87 -14.23
CA MET A 45 -7.44 -1.92 -14.51
C MET A 45 -6.17 -2.27 -13.73
N ARG A 46 -5.04 -2.27 -14.40
CA ARG A 46 -3.76 -2.59 -13.78
C ARG A 46 -3.12 -1.35 -13.18
N ALA A 47 -3.76 -0.83 -12.16
CA ALA A 47 -3.27 0.31 -11.42
C ALA A 47 -3.78 0.19 -9.99
N THR A 48 -3.04 0.75 -9.06
CA THR A 48 -3.45 0.66 -7.66
C THR A 48 -4.51 1.71 -7.33
N ASN A 49 -5.00 1.63 -6.11
CA ASN A 49 -5.98 2.56 -5.58
C ASN A 49 -5.83 2.59 -4.06
N PRO A 50 -6.43 3.61 -3.40
CA PRO A 50 -6.28 3.73 -1.94
C PRO A 50 -6.78 2.51 -1.17
N GLU A 51 -7.87 1.90 -1.60
CA GLU A 51 -8.41 0.74 -0.90
C GLU A 51 -7.46 -0.44 -0.96
N GLU A 52 -6.88 -0.67 -2.12
CA GLU A 52 -5.92 -1.76 -2.28
C GLU A 52 -4.68 -1.54 -1.43
N LEU A 53 -4.22 -0.30 -1.33
CA LEU A 53 -3.06 0.02 -0.52
C LEU A 53 -3.32 -0.19 0.96
N VAL A 54 -4.50 0.20 1.43
CA VAL A 54 -4.88 -0.04 2.82
C VAL A 54 -4.97 -1.55 3.06
N GLY A 55 -5.57 -2.28 2.12
CA GLY A 55 -5.67 -3.72 2.24
C GLY A 55 -4.30 -4.39 2.30
N ALA A 56 -3.37 -3.94 1.46
CA ALA A 56 -2.03 -4.49 1.47
C ALA A 56 -1.33 -4.24 2.81
N ALA A 57 -1.48 -3.03 3.34
CA ALA A 57 -0.87 -2.68 4.61
C ALA A 57 -1.42 -3.56 5.73
N GLU A 58 -2.74 -3.73 5.78
CA GLU A 58 -3.35 -4.56 6.80
C GLU A 58 -2.97 -6.01 6.67
N ALA A 59 -2.97 -6.54 5.44
CA ALA A 59 -2.61 -7.94 5.22
C ALA A 59 -1.18 -8.20 5.67
N ALA A 60 -0.27 -7.30 5.36
CA ALA A 60 1.13 -7.46 5.74
C ALA A 60 1.29 -7.43 7.25
N CYS A 61 0.64 -6.46 7.92
CA CYS A 61 0.71 -6.36 9.37
C CYS A 61 0.12 -7.60 10.06
N PHE A 62 -1.02 -8.06 9.58
CA PHE A 62 -1.66 -9.22 10.16
C PHE A 62 -0.77 -10.46 10.03
N THR A 63 -0.19 -10.64 8.85
CA THR A 63 0.66 -11.79 8.61
C THR A 63 1.91 -11.77 9.50
N MET A 64 2.52 -10.58 9.63
CA MET A 64 3.69 -10.47 10.52
C MET A 64 3.33 -10.75 11.97
N SER A 65 2.17 -10.24 12.42
CA SER A 65 1.74 -10.48 13.80
C SER A 65 1.50 -11.95 14.05
N LEU A 66 0.87 -12.62 13.08
CA LEU A 66 0.62 -14.06 13.22
C LEU A 66 1.93 -14.84 13.27
N ALA A 67 2.86 -14.51 12.39
CA ALA A 67 4.15 -15.17 12.38
C ALA A 67 4.88 -14.97 13.71
N ASN A 68 4.79 -13.75 14.25
CA ASN A 68 5.42 -13.45 15.53
C ASN A 68 4.82 -14.27 16.67
N LEU A 69 3.50 -14.38 16.69
CA LEU A 69 2.83 -15.14 17.73
C LEU A 69 3.16 -16.63 17.68
N LEU A 70 3.26 -17.17 16.47
CA LEU A 70 3.60 -18.58 16.31
C LEU A 70 5.09 -18.85 16.52
N GLY A 71 5.92 -17.82 16.39
CA GLY A 71 7.34 -17.92 16.69
C GLY A 71 8.09 -18.93 15.87
N ASP A 72 7.59 -19.27 14.68
CA ASP A 72 8.18 -20.33 13.90
C ASP A 72 8.26 -19.92 12.45
N ALA A 73 9.46 -19.88 11.92
CA ALA A 73 9.70 -19.51 10.55
C ALA A 73 9.01 -20.43 9.54
N SER A 74 8.70 -21.64 9.94
CA SER A 74 8.04 -22.57 9.02
C SER A 74 6.65 -22.11 8.62
N VAL A 75 6.04 -21.25 9.41
CA VAL A 75 4.73 -20.72 9.08
C VAL A 75 4.80 -19.77 7.88
N ALA A 76 5.89 -19.07 7.76
CA ALA A 76 6.03 -18.07 6.72
C ALA A 76 6.36 -18.66 5.36
N GLY A 77 6.66 -19.90 5.33
CA GLY A 77 7.18 -20.51 4.14
C GLY A 77 6.21 -20.73 3.06
N ASP A 78 5.15 -20.44 3.21
CA ASP A 78 4.37 -20.78 2.18
C ASP A 78 3.40 -20.38 1.86
#